data_f10e32d3cae825482af071b6bf8a95a6
#
_entry.id   f10e32d3cae825482af071b6bf8a95a6
#
_cell.length_a   1.000
_cell.length_b   1.000
_cell.length_c   1.000
_cell.angle_alpha   90.00
_cell.angle_beta   90.00
_cell.angle_gamma   90.00
#
_symmetry.space_group_name_H-M   'P 1'
#
loop_
_entity.id
_entity.type
_entity.pdbx_description
1 polymer ?
#
loop_
_entity_poly.entity_id
_entity_poly.type
_entity_poly.pdbx_seq_one_letter_code
_entity_poly.pdbx_strand_id
1 'polypeptide(L)'
;VPTPITELMADAQRIVQLGNQAGEGWYLVGEMVDMIREGVPNIAVVQPFACLPNHVTGRGIFREIRRQFPQANVVSVDYDPGASQVNQLNRIKLMAATARDRNVNEERDVGQAVRPEPDEKIPISPPTASRPDLKGKPVMELFVHL
;
A
#
# COMPACT_ATOMS: atom_id res chain seq x y z
N VAL A 1 10.04 -5.71 14.40
CA VAL A 1 11.24 -4.83 14.45
C VAL A 1 11.07 -3.87 13.28
N PRO A 2 11.28 -2.55 13.43
CA PRO A 2 11.18 -1.62 12.32
C PRO A 2 12.15 -1.99 11.20
N THR A 3 11.75 -1.76 9.96
CA THR A 3 12.58 -2.00 8.79
C THR A 3 13.82 -1.10 8.81
N PRO A 4 15.04 -1.63 8.61
CA PRO A 4 16.26 -0.83 8.59
C PRO A 4 16.20 0.26 7.51
N ILE A 5 16.73 1.44 7.81
CA ILE A 5 16.75 2.59 6.89
C ILE A 5 17.41 2.25 5.53
N THR A 6 18.39 1.36 5.53
CA THR A 6 19.07 0.91 4.31
C THR A 6 18.16 0.12 3.38
N GLU A 7 17.20 -0.62 3.93
CA GLU A 7 16.20 -1.35 3.15
C GLU A 7 15.18 -0.39 2.57
N LEU A 8 14.69 0.56 3.38
CA LEU A 8 13.79 1.63 2.91
C LEU A 8 14.44 2.46 1.80
N MET A 9 15.74 2.75 1.90
CA MET A 9 16.50 3.41 0.83
C MET A 9 16.50 2.59 -0.46
N ALA A 10 16.78 1.30 -0.38
CA ALA A 10 16.79 0.40 -1.54
C ALA A 10 15.40 0.33 -2.20
N ASP A 11 14.34 0.37 -1.43
CA ASP A 11 12.98 0.37 -1.92
C ASP A 11 12.58 1.70 -2.57
N ALA A 12 12.93 2.81 -1.94
CA ALA A 12 12.67 4.14 -2.49
C ALA A 12 13.37 4.38 -3.83
N GLN A 13 14.63 3.94 -3.98
CA GLN A 13 15.44 4.14 -5.20
C GLN A 13 14.80 3.59 -6.46
N ARG A 14 13.91 2.62 -6.36
CA ARG A 14 13.19 2.06 -7.51
C ARG A 14 12.15 3.01 -8.10
N ILE A 15 11.75 4.02 -7.34
CA ILE A 15 10.65 4.93 -7.68
C ILE A 15 11.11 6.36 -7.74
N VAL A 16 11.99 6.79 -6.81
CA VAL A 16 12.45 8.17 -6.69
C VAL A 16 13.94 8.21 -6.40
N GLN A 17 14.63 9.24 -6.88
CA GLN A 17 16.05 9.44 -6.57
C GLN A 17 16.22 9.83 -5.09
N LEU A 18 17.19 9.26 -4.41
CA LEU A 18 17.51 9.59 -3.01
C LEU A 18 17.98 11.04 -2.78
N GLY A 19 18.27 11.78 -3.84
CA GLY A 19 18.51 13.22 -3.78
C GLY A 19 17.29 14.07 -3.38
N ASN A 20 16.08 13.48 -3.39
CA ASN A 20 14.86 14.11 -2.86
C ASN A 20 14.87 14.04 -1.33
N GLN A 21 15.57 14.95 -0.68
CA GLN A 21 15.81 15.00 0.77
C GLN A 21 15.12 16.17 1.48
N ALA A 22 14.26 16.93 0.78
CA ALA A 22 13.49 17.99 1.42
C ALA A 22 12.45 17.38 2.37
N GLY A 23 12.55 17.68 3.68
CA GLY A 23 11.75 17.04 4.70
C GLY A 23 11.94 15.52 4.69
N GLU A 24 10.85 14.77 4.73
CA GLU A 24 10.84 13.29 4.67
C GLU A 24 11.32 12.77 3.31
N GLY A 25 11.06 13.52 2.24
CA GLY A 25 11.57 13.26 0.89
C GLY A 25 11.34 11.81 0.41
N TRP A 26 12.44 11.14 0.04
CA TRP A 26 12.39 9.74 -0.43
C TRP A 26 11.91 8.74 0.62
N TYR A 27 12.01 9.10 1.90
CA TYR A 27 11.63 8.23 3.01
C TYR A 27 10.15 7.84 2.95
N LEU A 28 9.25 8.80 2.64
CA LEU A 28 7.82 8.53 2.42
C LEU A 28 7.57 7.44 1.35
N VAL A 29 8.39 7.43 0.32
CA VAL A 29 8.30 6.44 -0.75
C VAL A 29 8.75 5.07 -0.25
N GLY A 30 9.86 5.02 0.48
CA GLY A 30 10.38 3.80 1.09
C GLY A 30 9.35 3.13 2.00
N GLU A 31 8.74 3.91 2.88
CA GLU A 31 7.69 3.43 3.79
C GLU A 31 6.46 2.90 3.05
N MET A 32 5.99 3.59 2.00
CA MET A 32 4.88 3.09 1.19
C MET A 32 5.20 1.75 0.53
N VAL A 33 6.40 1.59 -0.01
CA VAL A 33 6.82 0.33 -0.65
C VAL A 33 6.94 -0.78 0.38
N ASP A 34 7.53 -0.49 1.52
CA ASP A 34 7.69 -1.43 2.63
C ASP A 34 6.32 -1.95 3.11
N MET A 35 5.37 -1.05 3.39
CA MET A 35 4.00 -1.43 3.76
C MET A 35 3.35 -2.34 2.71
N ILE A 36 3.46 -2.01 1.42
CA ILE A 36 2.88 -2.83 0.35
C ILE A 36 3.49 -4.23 0.36
N ARG A 37 4.79 -4.35 0.57
CA ARG A 37 5.50 -5.65 0.66
C ARG A 37 5.10 -6.45 1.89
N GLU A 38 4.88 -5.77 3.00
CA GLU A 38 4.37 -6.38 4.24
C GLU A 38 2.90 -6.80 4.14
N GLY A 39 2.25 -6.61 2.99
CA GLY A 39 0.87 -7.00 2.74
C GLY A 39 -0.17 -5.96 3.21
N VAL A 40 0.25 -4.70 3.32
CA VAL A 40 -0.63 -3.55 3.64
C VAL A 40 -0.74 -2.65 2.40
N PRO A 41 -1.56 -3.01 1.39
CA PRO A 41 -1.64 -2.25 0.14
C PRO A 41 -2.56 -1.03 0.22
N ASN A 42 -3.35 -0.88 1.29
CA ASN A 42 -4.31 0.20 1.46
C ASN A 42 -3.69 1.32 2.29
N ILE A 43 -3.23 2.39 1.62
CA ILE A 43 -2.43 3.46 2.24
C ILE A 43 -3.09 4.81 2.05
N ALA A 44 -3.35 5.53 3.13
CA ALA A 44 -3.75 6.92 3.12
C ALA A 44 -2.54 7.82 3.40
N VAL A 45 -2.16 8.64 2.43
CA VAL A 45 -1.10 9.63 2.58
C VAL A 45 -1.72 10.95 2.99
N VAL A 46 -1.48 11.36 4.22
CA VAL A 46 -2.00 12.61 4.77
C VAL A 46 -1.21 13.78 4.21
N GLN A 47 -1.92 14.79 3.72
CA GLN A 47 -1.36 15.96 3.05
C GLN A 47 -1.57 17.20 3.92
N PRO A 48 -0.63 17.58 4.79
CA PRO A 48 -0.68 18.87 5.47
C PRO A 48 -0.59 20.01 4.44
N PHE A 49 -1.25 21.13 4.72
CA PHE A 49 -1.21 22.29 3.83
C PHE A 49 0.23 22.73 3.54
N ALA A 50 0.54 22.92 2.25
CA ALA A 50 1.85 23.36 1.77
C ALA A 50 3.04 22.46 2.15
N CYS A 51 2.82 21.25 2.62
CA CYS A 51 3.90 20.29 2.85
C CYS A 51 4.44 19.75 1.53
N LEU A 52 5.56 20.32 1.06
CA LEU A 52 6.14 19.99 -0.24
C LEU A 52 6.48 18.49 -0.40
N PRO A 53 7.16 17.83 0.55
CA PRO A 53 7.46 16.40 0.45
C PRO A 53 6.20 15.55 0.25
N ASN A 54 5.14 15.79 1.02
CA ASN A 54 3.89 15.04 0.90
C ASN A 54 3.21 15.22 -0.47
N HIS A 55 3.37 16.39 -1.11
CA HIS A 55 2.81 16.63 -2.44
C HIS A 55 3.70 16.04 -3.54
N VAL A 56 5.02 16.18 -3.47
CA VAL A 56 5.97 15.77 -4.51
C VAL A 56 6.29 14.29 -4.40
N THR A 57 6.88 13.86 -3.29
CA THR A 57 7.33 12.48 -3.08
C THR A 57 6.26 11.59 -2.42
N GLY A 58 5.24 12.17 -1.81
CA GLY A 58 4.05 11.44 -1.38
C GLY A 58 3.07 11.24 -2.55
N ARG A 59 2.24 12.24 -2.84
CA ARG A 59 1.17 12.15 -3.85
C ARG A 59 1.69 12.03 -5.29
N GLY A 60 2.78 12.74 -5.63
CA GLY A 60 3.29 12.82 -6.99
C GLY A 60 3.71 11.48 -7.58
N ILE A 61 4.09 10.50 -6.74
CA ILE A 61 4.59 9.19 -7.17
C ILE A 61 3.50 8.10 -7.24
N PHE A 62 2.24 8.38 -6.94
CA PHE A 62 1.18 7.38 -6.88
C PHE A 62 0.99 6.60 -8.19
N ARG A 63 1.17 7.26 -9.33
CA ARG A 63 1.09 6.59 -10.62
C ARG A 63 2.16 5.51 -10.75
N GLU A 64 3.38 5.81 -10.33
CA GLU A 64 4.51 4.89 -10.39
C GLU A 64 4.36 3.75 -9.36
N ILE A 65 3.89 4.04 -8.16
CA ILE A 65 3.54 3.03 -7.16
C ILE A 65 2.55 2.02 -7.75
N ARG A 66 1.44 2.49 -8.34
CA ARG A 66 0.42 1.60 -8.92
C ARG A 66 0.93 0.82 -10.13
N ARG A 67 1.90 1.39 -10.89
CA ARG A 67 2.52 0.70 -12.02
C ARG A 67 3.39 -0.47 -11.56
N GLN A 68 4.16 -0.30 -10.49
CA GLN A 68 5.03 -1.34 -9.95
C GLN A 68 4.29 -2.31 -9.04
N PHE A 69 3.28 -1.83 -8.35
CA PHE A 69 2.46 -2.59 -7.40
C PHE A 69 0.98 -2.46 -7.73
N PRO A 70 0.44 -3.25 -8.66
CA PRO A 70 -0.97 -3.15 -9.09
C PRO A 70 -1.98 -3.33 -7.94
N GLN A 71 -1.58 -4.02 -6.87
CA GLN A 71 -2.38 -4.19 -5.66
C GLN A 71 -2.44 -2.94 -4.78
N ALA A 72 -1.60 -1.93 -5.03
CA ALA A 72 -1.56 -0.72 -4.22
C ALA A 72 -2.83 0.13 -4.37
N ASN A 73 -3.47 0.40 -3.26
CA ASN A 73 -4.64 1.27 -3.14
C ASN A 73 -4.26 2.50 -2.33
N VAL A 74 -3.59 3.44 -2.99
CA VAL A 74 -3.00 4.63 -2.36
C VAL A 74 -3.87 5.84 -2.65
N VAL A 75 -4.26 6.59 -1.62
CA VAL A 75 -5.02 7.83 -1.73
C VAL A 75 -4.35 8.96 -0.95
N SER A 76 -4.51 10.19 -1.42
CA SER A 76 -4.12 11.38 -0.66
C SER A 76 -5.33 11.96 0.06
N VAL A 77 -5.14 12.37 1.31
CA VAL A 77 -6.16 13.03 2.11
C VAL A 77 -5.62 14.38 2.57
N ASP A 78 -6.23 15.46 2.10
CA ASP A 78 -5.85 16.82 2.51
C ASP A 78 -6.24 17.02 3.97
N TYR A 79 -5.27 17.40 4.82
CA TYR A 79 -5.44 17.47 6.26
C TYR A 79 -4.96 18.81 6.80
N ASP A 80 -5.80 19.80 6.68
CA ASP A 80 -5.58 21.14 7.19
C ASP A 80 -6.90 21.74 7.69
N PRO A 81 -6.87 22.83 8.49
CA PRO A 81 -8.08 23.44 9.05
C PRO A 81 -9.08 23.94 7.99
N GLY A 82 -8.64 24.21 6.78
CA GLY A 82 -9.46 24.62 5.65
C GLY A 82 -9.91 23.49 4.76
N ALA A 83 -9.46 22.24 5.01
CA ALA A 83 -9.81 21.11 4.18
C ALA A 83 -11.28 20.74 4.32
N SER A 84 -11.91 20.40 3.19
CA SER A 84 -13.30 19.96 3.16
C SER A 84 -13.46 18.57 3.77
N GLN A 85 -14.14 18.48 4.90
CA GLN A 85 -14.47 17.21 5.57
C GLN A 85 -15.16 16.23 4.60
N VAL A 86 -16.02 16.74 3.72
CA VAL A 86 -16.71 15.91 2.71
C VAL A 86 -15.71 15.27 1.75
N ASN A 87 -14.71 16.04 1.29
CA ASN A 87 -13.67 15.52 0.40
C ASN A 87 -12.79 14.48 1.10
N GLN A 88 -12.37 14.73 2.33
CA GLN A 88 -11.63 13.78 3.15
C GLN A 88 -12.40 12.46 3.29
N LEU A 89 -13.65 12.55 3.71
CA LEU A 89 -14.50 11.38 3.92
C LEU A 89 -14.73 10.61 2.63
N ASN A 90 -14.97 11.30 1.51
CA ASN A 90 -15.17 10.66 0.21
C ASN A 90 -13.93 9.90 -0.26
N ARG A 91 -12.72 10.44 -0.06
CA ARG A 91 -11.46 9.75 -0.40
C ARG A 91 -11.27 8.49 0.43
N ILE A 92 -11.52 8.56 1.75
CA ILE A 92 -11.44 7.41 2.64
C ILE A 92 -12.48 6.34 2.29
N LYS A 93 -13.73 6.75 2.03
CA LYS A 93 -14.81 5.84 1.60
C LYS A 93 -14.48 5.13 0.29
N LEU A 94 -13.93 5.86 -0.69
CA LEU A 94 -13.52 5.28 -1.97
C LEU A 94 -12.40 4.25 -1.78
N MET A 95 -11.40 4.57 -0.97
CA MET A 95 -10.33 3.63 -0.63
C MET A 95 -10.88 2.37 0.05
N ALA A 96 -11.78 2.53 1.02
CA ALA A 96 -12.40 1.41 1.72
C ALA A 96 -13.29 0.55 0.79
N ALA A 97 -14.01 1.16 -0.14
CA ALA A 97 -14.77 0.43 -1.16
C ALA A 97 -13.85 -0.42 -2.06
N THR A 98 -12.79 0.18 -2.59
CA THR A 98 -11.79 -0.52 -3.40
C THR A 98 -11.15 -1.69 -2.66
N ALA A 99 -10.85 -1.51 -1.36
CA ALA A 99 -10.29 -2.58 -0.53
C ALA A 99 -11.26 -3.75 -0.36
N ARG A 100 -12.55 -3.46 -0.15
CA ARG A 100 -13.60 -4.50 -0.02
C ARG A 100 -13.80 -5.27 -1.32
N ASP A 101 -13.88 -4.56 -2.46
CA ASP A 101 -14.08 -5.18 -3.77
C ASP A 101 -12.93 -6.14 -4.11
N ARG A 102 -11.69 -5.80 -3.75
CA ARG A 102 -10.54 -6.67 -3.93
C ARG A 102 -10.61 -7.92 -3.07
N ASN A 103 -10.92 -7.79 -1.78
CA ASN A 103 -11.05 -8.93 -0.89
C ASN A 103 -12.12 -9.91 -1.38
N VAL A 104 -13.27 -9.39 -1.84
CA VAL A 104 -14.35 -10.22 -2.41
C VAL A 104 -13.90 -10.95 -3.67
N ASN A 105 -13.11 -10.32 -4.53
CA ASN A 105 -12.59 -10.94 -5.74
C ASN A 105 -11.54 -12.00 -5.43
N GLU A 106 -10.63 -11.74 -4.50
CA GLU A 106 -9.64 -12.73 -4.03
C GLU A 106 -10.33 -13.97 -3.43
N GLU A 107 -11.37 -13.79 -2.61
CA GLU A 107 -12.15 -14.90 -2.08
C GLU A 107 -12.87 -15.71 -3.17
N ARG A 108 -13.38 -15.05 -4.22
CA ARG A 108 -14.01 -15.71 -5.35
C ARG A 108 -13.00 -16.51 -6.19
N ASP A 109 -11.82 -15.94 -6.44
CA ASP A 109 -10.76 -16.61 -7.19
C ASP A 109 -10.23 -17.83 -6.43
N VAL A 110 -10.03 -17.72 -5.12
CA VAL A 110 -9.70 -18.87 -4.26
C VAL A 110 -10.81 -19.92 -4.27
N GLY A 111 -12.06 -19.50 -4.20
CA GLY A 111 -13.23 -20.41 -4.25
C GLY A 111 -13.38 -21.11 -5.59
N GLN A 112 -12.94 -20.51 -6.71
CA GLN A 112 -12.92 -21.13 -8.04
C GLN A 112 -11.71 -22.06 -8.24
N ALA A 113 -10.55 -21.70 -7.67
CA ALA A 113 -9.34 -22.53 -7.73
C ALA A 113 -9.44 -23.84 -6.92
N VAL A 114 -10.39 -23.92 -5.98
CA VAL A 114 -10.64 -25.10 -5.12
C VAL A 114 -11.63 -26.10 -5.76
N ARG A 115 -12.06 -25.93 -7.02
CA ARG A 115 -12.75 -27.01 -7.74
C ARG A 115 -11.71 -27.91 -8.42
N PRO A 116 -11.34 -29.07 -7.85
CA PRO A 116 -10.46 -30.00 -8.54
C PRO A 116 -11.21 -30.57 -9.75
N GLU A 117 -10.60 -30.52 -10.90
CA GLU A 117 -10.93 -31.41 -12.00
C GLU A 117 -10.72 -32.84 -11.52
N PRO A 118 -11.63 -33.79 -11.87
CA PRO A 118 -11.65 -35.10 -11.22
C PRO A 118 -10.48 -36.04 -11.54
N ASP A 119 -9.46 -35.66 -12.29
CA ASP A 119 -8.41 -36.64 -12.73
C ASP A 119 -6.97 -36.08 -12.88
N GLU A 120 -6.58 -35.00 -12.29
CA GLU A 120 -5.18 -34.54 -12.38
C GLU A 120 -4.38 -34.85 -11.11
N LYS A 121 -3.46 -35.84 -11.23
CA LYS A 121 -2.48 -36.17 -10.17
C LYS A 121 -1.55 -34.97 -9.94
N ILE A 122 -1.73 -34.28 -8.83
CA ILE A 122 -0.90 -33.14 -8.39
C ILE A 122 0.50 -33.66 -8.03
N PRO A 123 1.58 -33.16 -8.69
CA PRO A 123 2.94 -33.42 -8.20
C PRO A 123 3.16 -32.64 -6.90
N ILE A 124 3.46 -33.36 -5.83
CA ILE A 124 3.78 -32.78 -4.51
C ILE A 124 5.15 -32.13 -4.59
N SER A 125 5.18 -30.82 -4.78
CA SER A 125 6.38 -30.01 -4.50
C SER A 125 6.44 -29.65 -3.02
N PRO A 126 7.62 -29.70 -2.34
CA PRO A 126 7.70 -29.40 -0.92
C PRO A 126 7.38 -27.93 -0.63
N PRO A 127 6.81 -27.62 0.55
CA PRO A 127 6.37 -26.27 0.89
C PRO A 127 7.58 -25.33 1.01
N THR A 128 7.61 -24.33 0.14
CA THR A 128 8.47 -23.16 0.30
C THR A 128 7.91 -22.31 1.45
N ALA A 129 8.78 -21.90 2.33
CA ALA A 129 8.65 -21.11 3.54
C ALA A 129 7.25 -20.50 3.86
N SER A 130 6.76 -20.85 5.03
CA SER A 130 5.53 -20.38 5.64
C SER A 130 5.32 -18.87 5.52
N ARG A 131 4.25 -18.46 4.80
CA ARG A 131 3.70 -17.11 4.93
C ARG A 131 3.25 -16.89 6.38
N PRO A 132 3.59 -15.76 7.00
CA PRO A 132 3.02 -15.43 8.30
C PRO A 132 1.50 -15.31 8.17
N ASP A 133 0.79 -15.88 9.15
CA ASP A 133 -0.67 -15.87 9.20
C ASP A 133 -1.18 -14.43 9.32
N LEU A 134 -1.80 -13.93 8.26
CA LEU A 134 -2.35 -12.57 8.17
C LEU A 134 -3.77 -12.46 8.76
N LYS A 135 -4.28 -13.51 9.40
CA LYS A 135 -5.58 -13.48 10.07
C LYS A 135 -5.53 -12.54 11.28
N GLY A 136 -6.08 -11.35 11.11
CA GLY A 136 -6.27 -10.36 12.17
C GLY A 136 -5.52 -9.04 12.03
N LYS A 137 -4.81 -8.79 10.92
CA LYS A 137 -4.27 -7.45 10.66
C LYS A 137 -5.38 -6.48 10.24
N PRO A 138 -5.37 -5.24 10.75
CA PRO A 138 -6.37 -4.25 10.36
C PRO A 138 -6.32 -3.98 8.86
N VAL A 139 -7.50 -3.87 8.27
CA VAL A 139 -7.68 -3.62 6.82
C VAL A 139 -7.09 -2.28 6.36
N MET A 140 -6.65 -1.44 7.30
CA MET A 140 -6.17 -0.10 7.05
C MET A 140 -5.20 0.38 8.14
N GLU A 141 -3.96 0.68 7.78
CA GLU A 141 -3.09 1.53 8.59
C GLU A 141 -3.16 2.97 8.11
N LEU A 142 -3.46 3.87 9.03
CA LEU A 142 -3.47 5.30 8.79
C LEU A 142 -2.09 5.87 9.13
N PHE A 143 -1.37 6.33 8.12
CA PHE A 143 -0.10 7.03 8.32
C PHE A 143 -0.39 8.50 8.66
N VAL A 144 -0.10 8.89 9.88
CA VAL A 144 -0.12 10.28 10.32
C VAL A 144 1.32 10.69 10.60
N HIS A 145 1.95 11.38 9.64
CA HIS A 145 3.12 12.18 9.94
C HIS A 145 2.67 13.58 10.37
N LEU A 146 2.88 13.88 11.63
CA LEU A 146 2.76 15.23 12.20
C LEU A 146 4.05 16.01 11.96
#